data_39b4e9594cd3e84ed079a0750a98350e
#
_entry.id   39b4e9594cd3e84ed079a0750a98350e
#
_cell.length_a   1.000
_cell.length_b   1.000
_cell.length_c   1.000
_cell.angle_alpha   90.00
_cell.angle_beta   90.00
_cell.angle_gamma   90.00
#
_symmetry.space_group_name_H-M   'P 1'
#
loop_
_entity.id
_entity.type
_entity.pdbx_description
1 polymer ?
#
loop_
_entity_poly.entity_id
_entity_poly.type
_entity_poly.pdbx_seq_one_letter_code
_entity_poly.pdbx_strand_id
1 'polypeptide(L)'
;MTLIQDITIVTMNPDREIITNGAIRIEGSKIVAIDKSENFPESPASINGGGMVALPGLIDTHAHADQSLLRGLGDQMHWVPFLDKIVDPYLSERSIHHSLLANQLSMIEMIKGGTTCFLSPNADPTDDFNLLSEASSNIGIRAIFCRFTTAKEKTRAWVNNLTDLNQRNNKLVDVWVGLDIPRVQGDTAHPDFYRDVRQVCERLGTGLAYHFCSEFEDSGYMYNCL
;
A
#
# COMPACT_ATOMS: atom_id res chain seq x y z
N MET A 1 -1.63 27.17 8.00
CA MET A 1 -0.40 27.38 7.22
C MET A 1 0.77 26.96 8.10
N THR A 2 1.64 26.09 7.59
CA THR A 2 2.87 25.67 8.26
C THR A 2 4.05 26.05 7.36
N LEU A 3 5.11 26.62 7.92
CA LEU A 3 6.35 26.92 7.24
C LEU A 3 7.50 26.18 7.94
N ILE A 4 8.26 25.39 7.19
CA ILE A 4 9.48 24.73 7.65
C ILE A 4 10.63 25.46 7.01
N GLN A 5 11.60 25.98 7.80
CA GLN A 5 12.72 26.80 7.31
C GLN A 5 14.07 26.20 7.73
N ASP A 6 15.12 26.66 7.09
CA ASP A 6 16.53 26.31 7.39
C ASP A 6 16.83 24.80 7.23
N ILE A 7 16.11 24.14 6.32
CA ILE A 7 16.21 22.70 6.09
C ILE A 7 16.94 22.40 4.77
N THR A 8 17.65 21.29 4.70
CA THR A 8 18.13 20.77 3.42
C THR A 8 16.99 19.97 2.76
N ILE A 9 16.63 20.30 1.53
CA ILE A 9 15.52 19.65 0.80
C ILE A 9 16.09 18.82 -0.34
N VAL A 10 15.83 17.52 -0.32
CA VAL A 10 16.09 16.60 -1.41
C VAL A 10 14.79 16.45 -2.18
N THR A 11 14.66 17.12 -3.30
CA THR A 11 13.38 17.27 -4.01
C THR A 11 12.89 16.00 -4.69
N MET A 12 13.80 15.11 -5.06
CA MET A 12 13.55 13.92 -5.89
C MET A 12 12.85 14.25 -7.23
N ASN A 13 12.95 15.52 -7.67
CA ASN A 13 12.46 15.93 -8.98
C ASN A 13 13.34 15.35 -10.11
N PRO A 14 12.95 15.47 -11.41
CA PRO A 14 13.74 14.96 -12.53
C PRO A 14 15.17 15.49 -12.57
N ASP A 15 15.39 16.73 -12.12
CA ASP A 15 16.70 17.39 -12.09
C ASP A 15 17.54 16.97 -10.86
N ARG A 16 16.97 16.17 -9.94
CA ARG A 16 17.61 15.70 -8.68
C ARG A 16 18.15 16.85 -7.85
N GLU A 17 17.44 17.95 -7.81
CA GLU A 17 17.83 19.15 -7.13
C GLU A 17 17.90 18.95 -5.62
N ILE A 18 18.95 19.52 -5.00
CA ILE A 18 19.10 19.62 -3.56
C ILE A 18 19.17 21.11 -3.19
N ILE A 19 18.20 21.55 -2.39
CA ILE A 19 18.13 22.94 -1.91
C ILE A 19 18.67 22.98 -0.50
N THR A 20 19.85 23.57 -0.32
CA THR A 20 20.41 23.85 1.00
C THR A 20 19.83 25.13 1.56
N ASN A 21 19.62 25.19 2.88
CA ASN A 21 18.96 26.32 3.54
C ASN A 21 17.61 26.66 2.89
N GLY A 22 16.81 25.62 2.69
CA GLY A 22 15.52 25.70 2.02
C GLY A 22 14.37 25.93 2.99
N ALA A 23 13.21 26.25 2.42
CA ALA A 23 11.94 26.31 3.14
C ALA A 23 10.81 25.62 2.37
N ILE A 24 9.88 25.06 3.11
CA ILE A 24 8.68 24.38 2.59
C ILE A 24 7.47 25.04 3.22
N ARG A 25 6.57 25.58 2.38
CA ARG A 25 5.29 26.14 2.82
C ARG A 25 4.16 25.16 2.53
N ILE A 26 3.39 24.86 3.58
CA ILE A 26 2.28 23.91 3.57
C ILE A 26 0.99 24.64 3.93
N GLU A 27 -0.03 24.49 3.09
CA GLU A 27 -1.39 24.99 3.33
C GLU A 27 -2.39 23.83 3.27
N GLY A 28 -3.03 23.55 4.41
CA GLY A 28 -3.85 22.35 4.56
C GLY A 28 -3.02 21.09 4.35
N SER A 29 -3.34 20.29 3.33
CA SER A 29 -2.67 19.04 2.98
C SER A 29 -1.72 19.17 1.77
N LYS A 30 -1.39 20.40 1.34
CA LYS A 30 -0.60 20.63 0.14
C LYS A 30 0.66 21.42 0.42
N ILE A 31 1.77 21.00 -0.18
CA ILE A 31 2.97 21.82 -0.34
C ILE A 31 2.65 22.86 -1.44
N VAL A 32 2.70 24.14 -1.08
CA VAL A 32 2.34 25.24 -1.99
C VAL A 32 3.55 26.02 -2.48
N ALA A 33 4.69 25.92 -1.78
CA ALA A 33 5.94 26.52 -2.23
C ALA A 33 7.14 25.77 -1.62
N ILE A 34 8.19 25.66 -2.40
CA ILE A 34 9.54 25.22 -2.00
C ILE A 34 10.53 26.19 -2.61
N ASP A 35 11.40 26.75 -1.81
CA ASP A 35 12.47 27.65 -2.25
C ASP A 35 13.53 27.78 -1.13
N LYS A 36 14.50 28.67 -1.31
CA LYS A 36 15.43 29.04 -0.24
C LYS A 36 14.73 29.81 0.88
N SER A 37 15.19 29.60 2.12
CA SER A 37 14.59 30.24 3.31
C SER A 37 14.53 31.77 3.24
N GLU A 38 15.53 32.40 2.62
CA GLU A 38 15.59 33.85 2.44
C GLU A 38 14.43 34.43 1.61
N ASN A 39 13.77 33.61 0.80
CA ASN A 39 12.62 34.00 -0.03
C ASN A 39 11.28 33.93 0.72
N PHE A 40 11.29 33.51 1.97
CA PHE A 40 10.10 33.44 2.81
C PHE A 40 10.20 34.42 3.98
N PRO A 41 9.14 35.17 4.30
CA PRO A 41 9.13 36.02 5.47
C PRO A 41 9.22 35.19 6.76
N GLU A 42 9.96 35.71 7.74
CA GLU A 42 9.95 35.12 9.08
C GLU A 42 8.52 35.02 9.63
N SER A 43 8.19 33.87 10.24
CA SER A 43 6.90 33.62 10.83
C SER A 43 7.06 33.00 12.22
N PRO A 44 6.35 33.51 13.24
CA PRO A 44 6.38 32.91 14.59
C PRO A 44 5.89 31.45 14.61
N ALA A 45 5.17 31.03 13.59
CA ALA A 45 4.66 29.65 13.42
C ALA A 45 5.58 28.76 12.55
N SER A 46 6.80 29.23 12.25
CA SER A 46 7.76 28.42 11.48
C SER A 46 8.39 27.32 12.33
N ILE A 47 8.62 26.19 11.70
CA ILE A 47 9.39 25.08 12.26
C ILE A 47 10.82 25.26 11.78
N ASN A 48 11.77 25.37 12.72
CA ASN A 48 13.19 25.38 12.38
C ASN A 48 13.65 23.95 12.03
N GLY A 49 14.08 23.75 10.79
CA GLY A 49 14.61 22.50 10.25
C GLY A 49 16.15 22.43 10.26
N GLY A 50 16.83 23.30 11.00
CA GLY A 50 18.29 23.36 11.05
C GLY A 50 18.93 22.01 11.38
N GLY A 51 19.82 21.55 10.51
CA GLY A 51 20.45 20.23 10.62
C GLY A 51 19.60 19.04 10.16
N MET A 52 18.35 19.26 9.73
CA MET A 52 17.47 18.21 9.21
C MET A 52 17.48 18.18 7.68
N VAL A 53 17.01 17.06 7.15
CA VAL A 53 16.80 16.85 5.71
C VAL A 53 15.33 16.52 5.46
N ALA A 54 14.69 17.24 4.55
CA ALA A 54 13.38 16.91 4.06
C ALA A 54 13.48 16.15 2.73
N LEU A 55 12.74 15.07 2.61
CA LEU A 55 12.58 14.30 1.38
C LEU A 55 11.12 13.86 1.25
N PRO A 56 10.65 13.50 0.03
CA PRO A 56 9.34 12.91 -0.13
C PRO A 56 9.20 11.66 0.77
N GLY A 57 8.01 11.48 1.35
CA GLY A 57 7.73 10.30 2.15
C GLY A 57 7.94 9.02 1.36
N LEU A 58 8.43 7.97 2.02
CA LEU A 58 8.64 6.67 1.40
C LEU A 58 7.30 6.06 0.98
N ILE A 59 7.35 5.28 -0.10
CA ILE A 59 6.21 4.51 -0.60
C ILE A 59 6.59 3.03 -0.52
N ASP A 60 5.85 2.27 0.29
CA ASP A 60 6.00 0.83 0.37
C ASP A 60 5.05 0.17 -0.65
N THR A 61 5.60 -0.37 -1.70
CA THR A 61 4.82 -0.93 -2.81
C THR A 61 4.40 -2.37 -2.60
N HIS A 62 4.78 -3.00 -1.47
CA HIS A 62 4.38 -4.37 -1.14
C HIS A 62 4.53 -4.66 0.36
N ALA A 63 3.45 -4.60 1.10
CA ALA A 63 3.43 -4.88 2.53
C ALA A 63 2.23 -5.76 2.90
N HIS A 64 2.48 -6.89 3.55
CA HIS A 64 1.44 -7.71 4.17
C HIS A 64 1.08 -7.13 5.54
N ALA A 65 0.37 -5.99 5.54
CA ALA A 65 0.10 -5.21 6.74
C ALA A 65 -0.75 -5.97 7.79
N ASP A 66 -1.55 -6.92 7.34
CA ASP A 66 -2.41 -7.79 8.14
C ASP A 66 -1.68 -8.92 8.87
N GLN A 67 -0.38 -9.11 8.60
CA GLN A 67 0.43 -10.21 9.15
C GLN A 67 1.39 -9.76 10.26
N SER A 68 1.37 -8.53 10.69
CA SER A 68 2.32 -8.01 11.69
C SER A 68 2.26 -8.71 13.04
N LEU A 69 1.11 -9.33 13.40
CA LEU A 69 0.97 -10.14 14.61
C LEU A 69 1.69 -11.49 14.53
N LEU A 70 2.15 -11.91 13.35
CA LEU A 70 2.91 -13.15 13.15
C LEU A 70 4.42 -12.98 13.34
N ARG A 71 4.86 -11.79 13.66
CA ARG A 71 6.28 -11.44 13.79
C ARG A 71 7.00 -12.40 14.73
N GLY A 72 8.11 -12.96 14.25
CA GLY A 72 8.96 -13.90 15.01
C GLY A 72 8.49 -15.35 15.02
N LEU A 73 7.29 -15.67 14.49
CA LEU A 73 6.78 -17.04 14.51
C LEU A 73 7.39 -17.96 13.46
N GLY A 74 7.89 -17.40 12.36
CA GLY A 74 8.43 -18.15 11.24
C GLY A 74 9.94 -18.01 11.03
N ASP A 75 10.68 -17.58 12.06
CA ASP A 75 12.11 -17.36 11.96
C ASP A 75 12.83 -18.63 11.46
N GLN A 76 13.67 -18.48 10.43
CA GLN A 76 14.41 -19.53 9.75
C GLN A 76 13.56 -20.58 8.98
N MET A 77 12.24 -20.38 8.86
CA MET A 77 11.42 -21.23 8.00
C MET A 77 11.57 -20.81 6.53
N HIS A 78 11.57 -21.80 5.66
CA HIS A 78 11.38 -21.54 4.24
C HIS A 78 9.95 -20.96 4.03
N TRP A 79 9.77 -20.09 3.03
CA TRP A 79 8.53 -19.36 2.85
C TRP A 79 7.28 -20.26 2.66
N VAL A 80 7.41 -21.41 1.96
CA VAL A 80 6.27 -22.34 1.76
C VAL A 80 5.80 -22.93 3.10
N PRO A 81 6.64 -23.57 3.94
CA PRO A 81 6.25 -23.99 5.26
C PRO A 81 5.76 -22.86 6.17
N PHE A 82 6.27 -21.63 6.00
CA PHE A 82 5.79 -20.47 6.74
C PHE A 82 4.34 -20.15 6.36
N LEU A 83 4.01 -20.14 5.07
CA LEU A 83 2.64 -19.97 4.62
C LEU A 83 1.73 -21.07 5.17
N ASP A 84 2.04 -22.32 4.89
CA ASP A 84 1.17 -23.46 5.22
C ASP A 84 0.93 -23.62 6.74
N LYS A 85 1.92 -23.33 7.58
CA LYS A 85 1.87 -23.63 9.02
C LYS A 85 1.57 -22.43 9.90
N ILE A 86 1.80 -21.21 9.42
CA ILE A 86 1.67 -19.99 10.21
C ILE A 86 0.66 -19.05 9.58
N VAL A 87 0.88 -18.66 8.31
CA VAL A 87 0.07 -17.61 7.68
C VAL A 87 -1.35 -18.11 7.39
N ASP A 88 -1.50 -19.21 6.68
CA ASP A 88 -2.81 -19.72 6.28
C ASP A 88 -3.70 -20.09 7.48
N PRO A 89 -3.19 -20.77 8.53
CA PRO A 89 -3.96 -20.97 9.76
C PRO A 89 -4.36 -19.65 10.44
N TYR A 90 -3.45 -18.68 10.51
CA TYR A 90 -3.79 -17.37 11.06
C TYR A 90 -4.88 -16.67 10.24
N LEU A 91 -4.75 -16.62 8.93
CA LEU A 91 -5.71 -15.97 8.05
C LEU A 91 -7.10 -16.61 8.12
N SER A 92 -7.16 -17.95 8.30
CA SER A 92 -8.44 -18.69 8.41
C SER A 92 -9.13 -18.50 9.75
N GLU A 93 -8.38 -18.29 10.85
CA GLU A 93 -8.91 -18.26 12.21
C GLU A 93 -8.98 -16.84 12.82
N ARG A 94 -8.31 -15.85 12.20
CA ARG A 94 -8.30 -14.49 12.72
C ARG A 94 -9.69 -13.86 12.72
N SER A 95 -10.01 -13.14 13.79
CA SER A 95 -11.17 -12.26 13.80
C SER A 95 -10.87 -10.95 13.07
N ILE A 96 -11.92 -10.23 12.68
CA ILE A 96 -11.82 -8.87 12.15
C ILE A 96 -11.01 -7.94 13.09
N HIS A 97 -11.12 -8.15 14.40
CA HIS A 97 -10.38 -7.37 15.38
C HIS A 97 -8.87 -7.64 15.31
N HIS A 98 -8.45 -8.88 15.11
CA HIS A 98 -7.04 -9.23 14.91
C HIS A 98 -6.50 -8.62 13.61
N SER A 99 -7.26 -8.69 12.52
CA SER A 99 -6.90 -8.06 11.26
C SER A 99 -6.72 -6.55 11.42
N LEU A 100 -7.66 -5.87 12.07
CA LEU A 100 -7.58 -4.43 12.32
C LEU A 100 -6.34 -4.06 13.13
N LEU A 101 -6.07 -4.78 14.23
CA LEU A 101 -4.89 -4.52 15.08
C LEU A 101 -3.58 -4.73 14.32
N ALA A 102 -3.48 -5.80 13.51
CA ALA A 102 -2.30 -6.07 12.69
C ALA A 102 -2.05 -4.92 11.70
N ASN A 103 -3.07 -4.51 10.98
CA ASN A 103 -2.98 -3.39 10.05
C ASN A 103 -2.59 -2.09 10.75
N GLN A 104 -3.21 -1.75 11.87
CA GLN A 104 -2.89 -0.55 12.64
C GLN A 104 -1.44 -0.55 13.13
N LEU A 105 -0.94 -1.69 13.64
CA LEU A 105 0.44 -1.84 14.06
C LEU A 105 1.41 -1.57 12.89
N SER A 106 1.17 -2.18 11.74
CA SER A 106 1.96 -1.94 10.52
C SER A 106 1.93 -0.48 10.10
N MET A 107 0.75 0.15 10.05
CA MET A 107 0.59 1.56 9.66
C MET A 107 1.35 2.50 10.59
N ILE A 108 1.29 2.28 11.91
CA ILE A 108 2.02 3.09 12.90
C ILE A 108 3.53 2.94 12.71
N GLU A 109 4.02 1.73 12.49
CA GLU A 109 5.45 1.51 12.25
C GLU A 109 5.91 2.14 10.94
N MET A 110 5.11 2.03 9.88
CA MET A 110 5.35 2.67 8.58
C MET A 110 5.49 4.19 8.73
N ILE A 111 4.53 4.86 9.37
CA ILE A 111 4.58 6.32 9.60
C ILE A 111 5.82 6.69 10.42
N LYS A 112 6.12 5.95 11.48
CA LYS A 112 7.33 6.19 12.30
C LYS A 112 8.63 5.95 11.51
N GLY A 113 8.60 5.08 10.50
CA GLY A 113 9.71 4.81 9.58
C GLY A 113 9.79 5.77 8.39
N GLY A 114 8.83 6.72 8.26
CA GLY A 114 8.79 7.69 7.15
C GLY A 114 8.03 7.22 5.92
N THR A 115 7.36 6.08 5.98
CA THR A 115 6.45 5.61 4.91
C THR A 115 5.14 6.37 5.00
N THR A 116 4.70 6.98 3.92
CA THR A 116 3.48 7.81 3.85
C THR A 116 2.40 7.22 2.96
N CYS A 117 2.73 6.17 2.22
CA CYS A 117 1.82 5.42 1.37
C CYS A 117 2.27 3.96 1.30
N PHE A 118 1.35 3.02 1.36
CA PHE A 118 1.68 1.61 1.18
C PHE A 118 0.63 0.88 0.36
N LEU A 119 1.05 -0.24 -0.24
CA LEU A 119 0.17 -1.18 -0.91
C LEU A 119 0.15 -2.49 -0.13
N SER A 120 -1.04 -2.91 0.31
CA SER A 120 -1.25 -4.20 0.94
C SER A 120 -2.01 -5.14 -0.02
N PRO A 121 -1.37 -6.22 -0.48
CA PRO A 121 -2.02 -7.14 -1.41
C PRO A 121 -3.19 -7.92 -0.79
N ASN A 122 -3.31 -7.95 0.53
CA ASN A 122 -4.28 -8.81 1.24
C ASN A 122 -5.39 -8.00 1.90
N ALA A 123 -6.27 -7.36 1.13
CA ALA A 123 -7.58 -7.01 1.67
C ALA A 123 -8.49 -8.23 1.54
N ASP A 124 -8.57 -9.05 2.57
CA ASP A 124 -9.50 -10.16 2.59
C ASP A 124 -10.94 -9.60 2.50
N PRO A 125 -11.83 -10.18 1.67
CA PRO A 125 -13.25 -9.81 1.66
C PRO A 125 -13.96 -9.94 3.01
N THR A 126 -13.39 -10.72 3.93
CA THR A 126 -13.87 -10.84 5.31
C THR A 126 -13.45 -9.68 6.20
N ASP A 127 -12.43 -8.92 5.80
CA ASP A 127 -12.03 -7.72 6.51
C ASP A 127 -13.05 -6.61 6.27
N ASP A 128 -13.46 -5.93 7.32
CA ASP A 128 -14.32 -4.76 7.18
C ASP A 128 -13.51 -3.60 6.60
N PHE A 129 -13.64 -3.39 5.31
CA PHE A 129 -12.95 -2.32 4.59
C PHE A 129 -13.20 -0.94 5.22
N ASN A 130 -14.38 -0.71 5.81
CA ASN A 130 -14.68 0.55 6.46
C ASN A 130 -13.79 0.76 7.70
N LEU A 131 -13.54 -0.28 8.49
CA LEU A 131 -12.64 -0.21 9.65
C LEU A 131 -11.19 0.04 9.23
N LEU A 132 -10.71 -0.61 8.16
CA LEU A 132 -9.36 -0.39 7.62
C LEU A 132 -9.21 1.03 7.05
N SER A 133 -10.22 1.51 6.35
CA SER A 133 -10.27 2.86 5.79
C SER A 133 -10.30 3.93 6.88
N GLU A 134 -11.08 3.70 7.95
CA GLU A 134 -11.13 4.57 9.13
C GLU A 134 -9.78 4.56 9.86
N ALA A 135 -9.15 3.40 10.05
CA ALA A 135 -7.84 3.28 10.66
C ALA A 135 -6.76 4.06 9.89
N SER A 136 -6.72 3.92 8.56
CA SER A 136 -5.82 4.69 7.69
C SER A 136 -6.03 6.20 7.85
N SER A 137 -7.29 6.63 7.92
CA SER A 137 -7.65 8.04 8.09
C SER A 137 -7.24 8.59 9.45
N ASN A 138 -7.47 7.83 10.52
CA ASN A 138 -7.14 8.21 11.89
C ASN A 138 -5.63 8.29 12.13
N ILE A 139 -4.86 7.37 11.50
CA ILE A 139 -3.39 7.36 11.55
C ILE A 139 -2.79 8.42 10.62
N GLY A 140 -3.51 8.75 9.52
CA GLY A 140 -3.06 9.74 8.55
C GLY A 140 -2.11 9.18 7.50
N ILE A 141 -2.20 7.88 7.16
CA ILE A 141 -1.40 7.21 6.13
C ILE A 141 -2.26 6.89 4.91
N ARG A 142 -1.68 7.03 3.72
CA ARG A 142 -2.33 6.58 2.49
C ARG A 142 -2.15 5.07 2.35
N ALA A 143 -3.22 4.37 1.94
CA ALA A 143 -3.21 2.93 1.74
C ALA A 143 -3.85 2.55 0.41
N ILE A 144 -3.30 1.53 -0.22
CA ILE A 144 -3.90 0.83 -1.34
C ILE A 144 -4.14 -0.60 -0.85
N PHE A 145 -5.40 -0.96 -0.64
CA PHE A 145 -5.77 -2.33 -0.31
C PHE A 145 -6.15 -3.06 -1.59
N CYS A 146 -5.77 -4.34 -1.69
CA CYS A 146 -6.05 -5.11 -2.88
C CYS A 146 -7.12 -6.16 -2.58
N ARG A 147 -8.24 -6.06 -3.29
CA ARG A 147 -9.26 -7.08 -3.29
C ARG A 147 -8.79 -8.27 -4.12
N PHE A 148 -8.44 -9.36 -3.46
CA PHE A 148 -8.03 -10.59 -4.13
C PHE A 148 -9.20 -11.23 -4.88
N THR A 149 -8.91 -11.76 -6.05
CA THR A 149 -9.85 -12.58 -6.82
C THR A 149 -9.13 -13.80 -7.38
N THR A 150 -9.89 -14.83 -7.69
CA THR A 150 -9.37 -16.08 -8.26
C THR A 150 -10.15 -16.46 -9.50
N ALA A 151 -9.57 -17.31 -10.36
CA ALA A 151 -10.27 -17.85 -11.53
C ALA A 151 -11.50 -18.71 -11.17
N LYS A 152 -11.63 -19.14 -9.92
CA LYS A 152 -12.78 -19.89 -9.40
C LYS A 152 -13.96 -18.99 -9.03
N GLU A 153 -13.70 -17.72 -8.77
CA GLU A 153 -14.72 -16.76 -8.42
C GLU A 153 -15.45 -16.27 -9.69
N LYS A 154 -16.78 -16.16 -9.63
CA LYS A 154 -17.54 -15.62 -10.76
C LYS A 154 -17.15 -14.15 -11.00
N THR A 155 -16.72 -13.83 -12.21
CA THR A 155 -16.28 -12.48 -12.61
C THR A 155 -17.23 -11.38 -12.13
N ARG A 156 -18.54 -11.57 -12.33
CA ARG A 156 -19.54 -10.59 -11.91
C ARG A 156 -19.53 -10.31 -10.40
N ALA A 157 -19.24 -11.32 -9.58
CA ALA A 157 -19.28 -11.18 -8.12
C ALA A 157 -18.13 -10.30 -7.61
N TRP A 158 -16.90 -10.62 -8.01
CA TRP A 158 -15.76 -9.83 -7.56
C TRP A 158 -15.71 -8.42 -8.17
N VAL A 159 -16.16 -8.24 -9.41
CA VAL A 159 -16.28 -6.92 -10.03
C VAL A 159 -17.28 -6.04 -9.31
N ASN A 160 -18.45 -6.57 -8.94
CA ASN A 160 -19.43 -5.82 -8.17
C ASN A 160 -18.89 -5.43 -6.80
N ASN A 161 -18.21 -6.34 -6.11
CA ASN A 161 -17.59 -6.07 -4.82
C ASN A 161 -16.48 -4.99 -4.93
N LEU A 162 -15.60 -5.11 -5.92
CA LEU A 162 -14.55 -4.12 -6.18
C LEU A 162 -15.16 -2.74 -6.47
N THR A 163 -16.22 -2.69 -7.27
CA THR A 163 -16.90 -1.43 -7.60
C THR A 163 -17.52 -0.79 -6.36
N ASP A 164 -18.17 -1.58 -5.50
CA ASP A 164 -18.73 -1.11 -4.24
C ASP A 164 -17.65 -0.57 -3.30
N LEU A 165 -16.54 -1.29 -3.15
CA LEU A 165 -15.38 -0.85 -2.35
C LEU A 165 -14.82 0.48 -2.86
N ASN A 166 -14.63 0.63 -4.16
CA ASN A 166 -14.14 1.89 -4.74
C ASN A 166 -15.12 3.06 -4.57
N GLN A 167 -16.42 2.81 -4.49
CA GLN A 167 -17.42 3.85 -4.19
C GLN A 167 -17.38 4.30 -2.72
N ARG A 168 -16.96 3.43 -1.80
CA ARG A 168 -16.79 3.74 -0.37
C ARG A 168 -15.44 4.36 -0.06
N ASN A 169 -14.56 4.42 -1.03
CA ASN A 169 -13.22 4.94 -0.94
C ASN A 169 -13.19 6.36 -0.34
N ASN A 170 -12.19 6.64 0.48
CA ASN A 170 -11.89 7.98 0.98
C ASN A 170 -10.63 8.54 0.29
N LYS A 171 -10.30 9.80 0.58
CA LYS A 171 -9.17 10.49 -0.07
C LYS A 171 -7.80 9.88 0.24
N LEU A 172 -7.68 9.02 1.26
CA LEU A 172 -6.43 8.39 1.68
C LEU A 172 -6.34 6.91 1.30
N VAL A 173 -7.46 6.30 0.89
CA VAL A 173 -7.50 4.85 0.65
C VAL A 173 -8.01 4.57 -0.76
N ASP A 174 -7.29 3.73 -1.47
CA ASP A 174 -7.66 3.18 -2.77
C ASP A 174 -7.83 1.67 -2.70
N VAL A 175 -8.59 1.09 -3.63
CA VAL A 175 -8.76 -0.36 -3.75
C VAL A 175 -8.38 -0.81 -5.14
N TRP A 176 -7.38 -1.70 -5.19
CA TRP A 176 -6.93 -2.33 -6.43
C TRP A 176 -7.39 -3.77 -6.51
N VAL A 177 -7.24 -4.38 -7.68
CA VAL A 177 -7.37 -5.82 -7.85
C VAL A 177 -6.11 -6.49 -7.33
N GLY A 178 -6.28 -7.58 -6.56
CA GLY A 178 -5.18 -8.44 -6.12
C GLY A 178 -5.24 -9.79 -6.82
N LEU A 179 -4.10 -10.29 -7.25
CA LEU A 179 -3.93 -11.66 -7.74
C LEU A 179 -2.79 -12.34 -6.99
N ASP A 180 -2.97 -13.62 -6.73
CA ASP A 180 -1.94 -14.43 -6.13
C ASP A 180 -1.19 -15.26 -7.19
N ILE A 181 -0.17 -15.98 -6.77
CA ILE A 181 0.61 -16.88 -7.63
C ILE A 181 -0.28 -17.96 -8.27
N PRO A 182 0.08 -18.45 -9.45
CA PRO A 182 -0.73 -19.46 -10.17
C PRO A 182 -1.02 -20.71 -9.34
N ARG A 183 -0.10 -21.13 -8.47
CA ARG A 183 -0.31 -22.27 -7.57
C ARG A 183 -1.50 -22.07 -6.64
N VAL A 184 -1.68 -20.88 -6.08
CA VAL A 184 -2.84 -20.55 -5.22
C VAL A 184 -4.09 -20.35 -6.06
N GLN A 185 -3.95 -19.80 -7.28
CA GLN A 185 -5.05 -19.68 -8.24
C GLN A 185 -5.58 -21.06 -8.70
N GLY A 186 -4.73 -22.09 -8.58
CA GLY A 186 -5.00 -23.47 -9.04
C GLY A 186 -4.87 -23.61 -10.56
N ASP A 187 -4.88 -24.86 -11.03
CA ASP A 187 -4.72 -25.24 -12.46
C ASP A 187 -5.77 -24.64 -13.41
N THR A 188 -6.69 -23.85 -12.88
CA THR A 188 -7.80 -23.26 -13.63
C THR A 188 -7.56 -21.81 -14.05
N ALA A 189 -6.41 -21.23 -13.74
CA ALA A 189 -6.09 -19.89 -14.20
C ALA A 189 -5.79 -19.91 -15.71
N HIS A 190 -6.84 -19.69 -16.49
CA HIS A 190 -6.75 -19.63 -17.95
C HIS A 190 -6.32 -18.23 -18.41
N PRO A 191 -5.64 -18.07 -19.55
CA PRO A 191 -5.30 -16.76 -20.10
C PRO A 191 -6.48 -15.79 -20.22
N ASP A 192 -7.69 -16.31 -20.45
CA ASP A 192 -8.91 -15.51 -20.48
C ASP A 192 -9.20 -14.81 -19.14
N PHE A 193 -8.93 -15.47 -18.01
CA PHE A 193 -9.10 -14.86 -16.69
C PHE A 193 -8.23 -13.62 -16.54
N TYR A 194 -6.96 -13.69 -16.91
CA TYR A 194 -6.05 -12.54 -16.82
C TYR A 194 -6.44 -11.40 -17.77
N ARG A 195 -6.93 -11.74 -18.98
CA ARG A 195 -7.49 -10.75 -19.90
C ARG A 195 -8.73 -10.05 -19.34
N ASP A 196 -9.62 -10.80 -18.70
CA ASP A 196 -10.81 -10.26 -18.05
C ASP A 196 -10.42 -9.32 -16.90
N VAL A 197 -9.47 -9.73 -16.06
CA VAL A 197 -8.95 -8.88 -14.97
C VAL A 197 -8.38 -7.58 -15.53
N ARG A 198 -7.55 -7.64 -16.55
CA ARG A 198 -6.99 -6.45 -17.21
C ARG A 198 -8.09 -5.51 -17.71
N GLN A 199 -9.07 -6.05 -18.44
CA GLN A 199 -10.19 -5.25 -18.96
C GLN A 199 -11.00 -4.59 -17.84
N VAL A 200 -11.17 -5.27 -16.72
CA VAL A 200 -11.84 -4.69 -15.54
C VAL A 200 -11.02 -3.56 -14.94
N CYS A 201 -9.71 -3.74 -14.77
CA CYS A 201 -8.84 -2.69 -14.27
C CYS A 201 -8.87 -1.44 -15.16
N GLU A 202 -8.76 -1.63 -16.48
CA GLU A 202 -8.83 -0.54 -17.46
C GLU A 202 -10.19 0.19 -17.40
N ARG A 203 -11.30 -0.56 -17.34
CA ARG A 203 -12.65 0.01 -17.29
C ARG A 203 -12.94 0.78 -16.01
N LEU A 204 -12.44 0.31 -14.87
CA LEU A 204 -12.67 0.93 -13.54
C LEU A 204 -11.61 1.98 -13.21
N GLY A 205 -10.54 2.09 -14.01
CA GLY A 205 -9.42 2.97 -13.72
C GLY A 205 -8.66 2.59 -12.45
N THR A 206 -8.65 1.29 -12.09
CA THR A 206 -7.98 0.75 -10.90
C THR A 206 -6.68 0.06 -11.25
N GLY A 207 -5.79 -0.09 -10.26
CA GLY A 207 -4.53 -0.82 -10.43
C GLY A 207 -4.68 -2.33 -10.22
N LEU A 208 -3.61 -3.03 -10.51
CA LEU A 208 -3.44 -4.47 -10.28
C LEU A 208 -2.19 -4.70 -9.45
N ALA A 209 -2.33 -5.39 -8.32
CA ALA A 209 -1.24 -5.91 -7.52
C ALA A 209 -1.16 -7.43 -7.66
N TYR A 210 0.05 -7.97 -7.69
CA TYR A 210 0.21 -9.33 -8.14
C TYR A 210 1.48 -9.97 -7.57
N HIS A 211 1.34 -11.18 -7.01
CA HIS A 211 2.49 -12.00 -6.66
C HIS A 211 3.01 -12.69 -7.92
N PHE A 212 4.25 -12.41 -8.29
CA PHE A 212 4.84 -12.89 -9.53
C PHE A 212 6.19 -13.60 -9.29
N CYS A 213 6.36 -14.76 -9.91
CA CYS A 213 7.62 -15.51 -9.89
C CYS A 213 8.15 -15.81 -8.48
N SER A 214 7.27 -16.10 -7.53
CA SER A 214 7.67 -16.47 -6.18
C SER A 214 8.35 -17.84 -6.12
N GLU A 215 8.13 -18.70 -7.12
CA GLU A 215 8.81 -19.98 -7.33
C GLU A 215 9.31 -20.08 -8.77
N PHE A 216 10.32 -20.92 -8.98
CA PHE A 216 10.88 -21.15 -10.32
C PHE A 216 9.82 -21.68 -11.31
N GLU A 217 8.90 -22.51 -10.83
CA GLU A 217 7.82 -23.09 -11.62
C GLU A 217 6.78 -22.04 -12.05
N ASP A 218 6.53 -21.03 -11.21
CA ASP A 218 5.60 -19.93 -11.53
C ASP A 218 6.05 -19.14 -12.75
N SER A 219 7.35 -18.93 -12.94
CA SER A 219 7.89 -18.15 -14.05
C SER A 219 7.57 -18.79 -15.40
N GLY A 220 7.69 -20.11 -15.50
CA GLY A 220 7.36 -20.87 -16.70
C GLY A 220 5.88 -20.85 -17.02
N TYR A 221 5.02 -20.98 -16.01
CA TYR A 221 3.58 -20.91 -16.17
C TYR A 221 3.14 -19.53 -16.66
N MET A 222 3.62 -18.47 -16.01
CA MET A 222 3.24 -17.10 -16.34
C MET A 222 3.70 -16.67 -17.73
N TYR A 223 4.90 -17.08 -18.14
CA TYR A 223 5.39 -16.80 -19.50
C TYR A 223 4.46 -17.36 -20.59
N ASN A 224 3.81 -18.50 -20.32
CA ASN A 224 2.87 -19.11 -21.26
C ASN A 224 1.45 -18.52 -21.18
N CYS A 225 1.12 -17.74 -20.14
CA CYS A 225 -0.19 -17.13 -19.93
C CYS A 225 -0.26 -15.66 -20.40
N LEU A 226 0.88 -14.99 -20.56
CA LEU A 226 0.99 -13.61 -21.01
C LEU A 226 1.25 -13.52 -22.51
#